data_3ea66f43ca068cadf6da8b102e23e849
#
_entry.id   3ea66f43ca068cadf6da8b102e23e849
#
_cell.length_a   1.000
_cell.length_b   1.000
_cell.length_c   1.000
_cell.angle_alpha   90.00
_cell.angle_beta   90.00
_cell.angle_gamma   90.00
#
_symmetry.space_group_name_H-M   'P 1'
#
loop_
_entity.id
_entity.type
_entity.pdbx_description
1 polymer ?
#
loop_
_entity_poly.entity_id
_entity_poly.type
_entity_poly.pdbx_seq_one_letter_code
_entity_poly.pdbx_strand_id
1 'polypeptide(L)'
;TEAESILTPKDDSRIMFLGTPQTVFTVYRKLAERNYRPFVWPARYPRKTSNYEGFLAPQLQSDIETGAKPWDITDDRFEDEDLVEREAAMGRSNFMLQFMLDTSLSDAEKFPLKMADLIVTSVNPDKCPESIIWCSDPANVIKDAPTVGLPGDYFYSPMQQVGEWLPYAETICSVDPSGRGADETTAAYISQRNGFLYVHEMRAYRSGYSDQTLLDILKGCKKFKVSKLLIESNFGDGIVAELFRKHIQSLQINLGIEETRANVRKEDRIIDALEPVLNQHRLVIDRRVIDWDYKSNPDEAPEKRLMYMLFYQMSRMCREKGAVR
;
A
#
# COMPACT_ATOMS: atom_id res chain seq x y z
N THR A 1 19.88 -16.83 -13.75
CA THR A 1 20.36 -17.33 -12.43
C THR A 1 21.71 -18.02 -12.62
N GLU A 2 22.53 -18.14 -11.57
CA GLU A 2 23.78 -18.92 -11.62
C GLU A 2 23.50 -20.37 -12.06
N ALA A 3 22.34 -20.91 -11.73
CA ALA A 3 21.91 -22.26 -12.15
C ALA A 3 21.80 -22.41 -13.67
N GLU A 4 21.48 -21.36 -14.41
CA GLU A 4 21.40 -21.41 -15.88
C GLU A 4 22.77 -21.62 -16.53
N SER A 5 23.84 -21.14 -15.89
CA SER A 5 25.21 -21.31 -16.38
C SER A 5 25.75 -22.74 -16.28
N ILE A 6 25.10 -23.60 -15.47
CA ILE A 6 25.51 -24.99 -15.25
C ILE A 6 24.74 -25.95 -16.16
N LEU A 7 23.67 -25.49 -16.82
CA LEU A 7 22.90 -26.29 -17.77
C LEU A 7 23.74 -26.71 -18.98
N THR A 8 23.75 -27.99 -19.25
CA THR A 8 24.27 -28.50 -20.51
C THR A 8 23.33 -28.03 -21.65
N PRO A 9 23.83 -27.47 -22.74
CA PRO A 9 23.00 -26.98 -23.84
C PRO A 9 22.45 -28.13 -24.68
N LYS A 10 21.42 -28.79 -24.13
CA LYS A 10 20.66 -29.86 -24.78
C LYS A 10 19.16 -29.50 -24.73
N ASP A 11 18.39 -29.97 -25.72
CA ASP A 11 16.95 -29.66 -25.86
C ASP A 11 16.11 -30.21 -24.69
N ASP A 12 16.60 -31.25 -24.01
CA ASP A 12 15.94 -31.88 -22.86
C ASP A 12 16.42 -31.37 -21.48
N SER A 13 17.41 -30.45 -21.46
CA SER A 13 17.90 -29.87 -20.20
C SER A 13 16.81 -28.99 -19.57
N ARG A 14 16.57 -29.17 -18.28
CA ARG A 14 15.53 -28.47 -17.51
C ARG A 14 16.07 -27.96 -16.18
N ILE A 15 15.58 -26.78 -15.78
CA ILE A 15 15.68 -26.31 -14.39
C ILE A 15 14.28 -26.32 -13.82
N MET A 16 14.09 -26.91 -12.68
CA MET A 16 12.83 -26.94 -11.95
C MET A 16 13.04 -26.33 -10.56
N PHE A 17 12.22 -25.32 -10.23
CA PHE A 17 12.15 -24.74 -8.91
C PHE A 17 10.86 -25.23 -8.23
N LEU A 18 11.02 -25.87 -7.07
CA LEU A 18 9.90 -26.38 -6.28
C LEU A 18 9.84 -25.64 -4.95
N GLY A 19 8.64 -25.34 -4.48
CA GLY A 19 8.42 -24.79 -3.16
C GLY A 19 7.04 -24.15 -3.00
N THR A 20 6.78 -23.65 -1.80
CA THR A 20 5.54 -22.99 -1.40
C THR A 20 5.72 -21.48 -1.44
N PRO A 21 4.80 -20.71 -2.04
CA PRO A 21 4.84 -19.26 -1.97
C PRO A 21 4.62 -18.83 -0.51
N GLN A 22 5.37 -17.84 -0.05
CA GLN A 22 5.17 -17.26 1.29
C GLN A 22 4.34 -15.98 1.27
N THR A 23 4.42 -15.26 0.16
CA THR A 23 3.66 -14.04 -0.13
C THR A 23 3.44 -13.95 -1.64
N VAL A 24 2.62 -13.02 -2.10
CA VAL A 24 2.48 -12.72 -3.53
C VAL A 24 3.82 -12.27 -4.18
N PHE A 25 4.76 -11.76 -3.40
CA PHE A 25 6.09 -11.29 -3.87
C PHE A 25 7.18 -12.36 -3.77
N THR A 26 6.87 -13.59 -4.14
CA THR A 26 7.83 -14.69 -4.07
C THR A 26 8.84 -14.71 -5.22
N VAL A 27 9.90 -15.50 -5.03
CA VAL A 27 10.87 -15.80 -6.11
C VAL A 27 10.19 -16.42 -7.32
N TYR A 28 9.09 -17.18 -7.14
CA TYR A 28 8.37 -17.84 -8.25
C TYR A 28 7.72 -16.84 -9.19
N ARG A 29 7.19 -15.71 -8.70
CA ARG A 29 6.68 -14.64 -9.55
C ARG A 29 7.79 -14.00 -10.38
N LYS A 30 8.95 -13.71 -9.77
CA LYS A 30 10.12 -13.20 -10.49
C LYS A 30 10.66 -14.18 -11.55
N LEU A 31 10.52 -15.48 -11.30
CA LEU A 31 10.88 -16.50 -12.30
C LEU A 31 9.90 -16.51 -13.46
N ALA A 32 8.59 -16.32 -13.21
CA ALA A 32 7.58 -16.17 -14.28
C ALA A 32 7.88 -14.97 -15.19
N GLU A 33 8.28 -13.83 -14.63
CA GLU A 33 8.73 -12.65 -15.39
C GLU A 33 9.97 -12.92 -16.26
N ARG A 34 10.76 -13.95 -15.93
CA ARG A 34 11.94 -14.42 -16.67
C ARG A 34 11.63 -15.61 -17.60
N ASN A 35 10.38 -15.78 -18.03
CA ASN A 35 9.91 -16.83 -18.91
C ASN A 35 9.96 -18.25 -18.34
N TYR A 36 10.10 -18.42 -17.01
CA TYR A 36 9.82 -19.71 -16.40
C TYR A 36 8.30 -19.94 -16.39
N ARG A 37 7.89 -21.15 -16.65
CA ARG A 37 6.46 -21.52 -16.67
C ARG A 37 6.06 -22.03 -15.28
N PRO A 38 5.33 -21.25 -14.45
CA PRO A 38 4.84 -21.74 -13.18
C PRO A 38 3.65 -22.68 -13.36
N PHE A 39 3.57 -23.67 -12.46
CA PHE A 39 2.43 -24.55 -12.32
C PHE A 39 2.07 -24.58 -10.85
N VAL A 40 0.89 -24.10 -10.49
CA VAL A 40 0.36 -24.12 -9.15
C VAL A 40 -0.61 -25.30 -9.02
N TRP A 41 -0.35 -26.19 -8.07
CA TRP A 41 -1.15 -27.37 -7.79
C TRP A 41 -1.62 -27.36 -6.33
N PRO A 42 -2.75 -26.71 -6.01
CA PRO A 42 -3.31 -26.74 -4.66
C PRO A 42 -3.90 -28.11 -4.34
N ALA A 43 -3.95 -28.46 -3.04
CA ALA A 43 -4.47 -29.75 -2.59
C ALA A 43 -5.98 -29.93 -2.81
N ARG A 44 -6.73 -28.83 -3.00
CA ARG A 44 -8.16 -28.84 -3.35
C ARG A 44 -8.43 -27.92 -4.54
N TYR A 45 -9.45 -28.24 -5.33
CA TYR A 45 -9.90 -27.34 -6.39
C TYR A 45 -10.32 -25.98 -5.81
N PRO A 46 -9.74 -24.87 -6.28
CA PRO A 46 -9.98 -23.57 -5.70
C PRO A 46 -11.42 -23.08 -5.94
N ARG A 47 -11.98 -22.38 -4.95
CA ARG A 47 -13.28 -21.69 -5.09
C ARG A 47 -13.21 -20.47 -5.98
N LYS A 48 -12.04 -19.83 -6.06
CA LYS A 48 -11.76 -18.66 -6.91
C LYS A 48 -10.45 -18.89 -7.65
N THR A 49 -10.53 -19.18 -8.92
CA THR A 49 -9.37 -19.39 -9.79
C THR A 49 -8.55 -18.11 -10.01
N SER A 50 -9.20 -16.93 -9.89
CA SER A 50 -8.54 -15.63 -10.01
C SER A 50 -7.41 -15.40 -9.01
N ASN A 51 -7.42 -16.07 -7.85
CA ASN A 51 -6.36 -15.95 -6.85
C ASN A 51 -5.02 -16.53 -7.34
N TYR A 52 -5.03 -17.31 -8.40
CA TYR A 52 -3.84 -17.98 -8.95
C TYR A 52 -3.30 -17.34 -10.23
N GLU A 53 -3.85 -16.20 -10.65
CA GLU A 53 -3.36 -15.37 -11.77
C GLU A 53 -3.11 -16.17 -13.10
N GLY A 54 -3.84 -17.25 -13.32
CA GLY A 54 -3.65 -18.11 -14.50
C GLY A 54 -2.52 -19.13 -14.40
N PHE A 55 -1.91 -19.28 -13.23
CA PHE A 55 -0.82 -20.24 -12.99
C PHE A 55 -1.28 -21.62 -12.51
N LEU A 56 -2.57 -21.88 -12.39
CA LEU A 56 -3.07 -23.22 -12.11
C LEU A 56 -2.55 -24.22 -13.15
N ALA A 57 -2.18 -25.41 -12.70
CA ALA A 57 -1.74 -26.47 -13.59
C ALA A 57 -2.80 -26.73 -14.67
N PRO A 58 -2.40 -26.92 -15.95
CA PRO A 58 -3.36 -27.07 -17.07
C PRO A 58 -4.35 -28.22 -16.85
N GLN A 59 -3.93 -29.30 -16.19
CA GLN A 59 -4.81 -30.40 -15.84
C GLN A 59 -5.96 -29.94 -14.95
N LEU A 60 -5.66 -29.19 -13.88
CA LEU A 60 -6.68 -28.67 -12.96
C LEU A 60 -7.62 -27.66 -13.63
N GLN A 61 -7.12 -26.88 -14.57
CA GLN A 61 -7.97 -25.98 -15.37
C GLN A 61 -8.95 -26.78 -16.22
N SER A 62 -8.47 -27.83 -16.89
CA SER A 62 -9.32 -28.75 -17.69
C SER A 62 -10.35 -29.46 -16.81
N ASP A 63 -9.96 -29.91 -15.63
CA ASP A 63 -10.88 -30.58 -14.70
C ASP A 63 -11.99 -29.64 -14.22
N ILE A 64 -11.64 -28.40 -13.92
CA ILE A 64 -12.62 -27.37 -13.53
C ILE A 64 -13.60 -27.09 -14.70
N GLU A 65 -13.10 -26.95 -15.93
CA GLU A 65 -13.91 -26.74 -17.13
C GLU A 65 -14.84 -27.94 -17.41
N THR A 66 -14.43 -29.16 -17.07
CA THR A 66 -15.20 -30.39 -17.23
C THR A 66 -16.12 -30.71 -16.05
N GLY A 67 -16.13 -29.88 -14.99
CA GLY A 67 -17.10 -29.94 -13.92
C GLY A 67 -16.58 -30.45 -12.57
N ALA A 68 -15.27 -30.42 -12.34
CA ALA A 68 -14.70 -30.65 -11.01
C ALA A 68 -15.30 -29.65 -10.01
N LYS A 69 -15.72 -30.16 -8.83
CA LYS A 69 -16.39 -29.31 -7.85
C LYS A 69 -15.37 -28.51 -7.05
N PRO A 70 -15.66 -27.24 -6.77
CA PRO A 70 -14.84 -26.46 -5.84
C PRO A 70 -14.71 -27.17 -4.49
N TRP A 71 -13.49 -27.23 -3.99
CA TRP A 71 -13.10 -27.82 -2.70
C TRP A 71 -12.92 -29.33 -2.70
N ASP A 72 -13.24 -30.06 -3.79
CA ASP A 72 -12.83 -31.46 -3.93
C ASP A 72 -11.30 -31.57 -3.95
N ILE A 73 -10.78 -32.75 -3.59
CA ILE A 73 -9.34 -33.03 -3.54
C ILE A 73 -8.77 -33.12 -4.96
N THR A 74 -7.58 -32.60 -5.16
CA THR A 74 -6.86 -32.64 -6.46
C THR A 74 -5.78 -33.70 -6.53
N ASP A 75 -5.43 -34.33 -5.40
CA ASP A 75 -4.27 -35.20 -5.26
C ASP A 75 -4.59 -36.39 -4.37
N ASP A 76 -4.52 -37.59 -4.91
CA ASP A 76 -4.82 -38.88 -4.23
C ASP A 76 -3.93 -39.20 -3.02
N ARG A 77 -2.90 -38.37 -2.76
CA ARG A 77 -2.06 -38.47 -1.55
C ARG A 77 -2.78 -38.04 -0.28
N PHE A 78 -3.91 -37.30 -0.42
CA PHE A 78 -4.67 -36.79 0.71
C PHE A 78 -6.08 -37.38 0.70
N GLU A 79 -6.58 -37.68 1.89
CA GLU A 79 -7.99 -37.94 2.15
C GLU A 79 -8.65 -36.66 2.67
N ASP A 80 -9.99 -36.54 2.61
CA ASP A 80 -10.70 -35.35 3.02
C ASP A 80 -10.50 -35.04 4.51
N GLU A 81 -10.58 -36.06 5.35
CA GLU A 81 -10.34 -36.00 6.79
C GLU A 81 -8.92 -35.49 7.09
N ASP A 82 -7.91 -35.94 6.36
CA ASP A 82 -6.52 -35.56 6.54
C ASP A 82 -6.33 -34.03 6.28
N LEU A 83 -6.94 -33.51 5.24
CA LEU A 83 -6.88 -32.07 4.96
C LEU A 83 -7.68 -31.23 5.95
N VAL A 84 -8.80 -31.74 6.46
CA VAL A 84 -9.60 -31.07 7.51
C VAL A 84 -8.82 -31.02 8.83
N GLU A 85 -8.17 -32.13 9.24
CA GLU A 85 -7.34 -32.14 10.44
C GLU A 85 -6.15 -31.20 10.34
N ARG A 86 -5.51 -31.10 9.18
CA ARG A 86 -4.41 -30.15 8.93
C ARG A 86 -4.87 -28.71 8.99
N GLU A 87 -6.04 -28.38 8.39
CA GLU A 87 -6.62 -27.04 8.48
C GLU A 87 -6.92 -26.67 9.95
N ALA A 88 -7.48 -27.60 10.73
CA ALA A 88 -7.76 -27.41 12.15
C ALA A 88 -6.47 -27.23 12.99
N ALA A 89 -5.44 -28.01 12.71
CA ALA A 89 -4.18 -27.98 13.46
C ALA A 89 -3.35 -26.72 13.21
N MET A 90 -3.25 -26.26 11.96
CA MET A 90 -2.38 -25.13 11.60
C MET A 90 -3.12 -23.79 11.43
N GLY A 91 -4.44 -23.81 11.45
CA GLY A 91 -5.30 -22.65 11.17
C GLY A 91 -5.45 -22.37 9.68
N ARG A 92 -6.56 -21.67 9.36
CA ARG A 92 -6.99 -21.44 7.98
C ARG A 92 -5.96 -20.67 7.13
N SER A 93 -5.34 -19.63 7.67
CA SER A 93 -4.35 -18.82 6.93
C SER A 93 -3.15 -19.67 6.49
N ASN A 94 -2.60 -20.45 7.42
CA ASN A 94 -1.48 -21.35 7.12
C ASN A 94 -1.89 -22.49 6.17
N PHE A 95 -3.09 -23.04 6.31
CA PHE A 95 -3.61 -24.05 5.39
C PHE A 95 -3.76 -23.51 3.97
N MET A 96 -4.34 -22.31 3.82
CA MET A 96 -4.45 -21.64 2.52
C MET A 96 -3.07 -21.41 1.91
N LEU A 97 -2.08 -21.02 2.70
CA LEU A 97 -0.72 -20.80 2.22
C LEU A 97 -0.01 -22.10 1.82
N GLN A 98 -0.05 -23.12 2.68
CA GLN A 98 0.79 -24.32 2.54
C GLN A 98 0.16 -25.40 1.63
N PHE A 99 -1.15 -25.57 1.70
CA PHE A 99 -1.88 -26.61 0.97
C PHE A 99 -2.65 -26.05 -0.24
N MET A 100 -3.21 -24.86 -0.10
CA MET A 100 -3.91 -24.23 -1.22
C MET A 100 -2.99 -23.38 -2.08
N LEU A 101 -1.76 -23.08 -1.64
CA LEU A 101 -0.81 -22.19 -2.33
C LEU A 101 -1.39 -20.81 -2.64
N ASP A 102 -2.36 -20.39 -1.83
CA ASP A 102 -3.07 -19.12 -1.91
C ASP A 102 -2.55 -18.18 -0.82
N THR A 103 -1.85 -17.13 -1.24
CA THR A 103 -1.23 -16.16 -0.32
C THR A 103 -2.20 -15.09 0.18
N SER A 104 -3.42 -15.03 -0.35
CA SER A 104 -4.35 -13.91 -0.15
C SER A 104 -4.70 -13.64 1.32
N LEU A 105 -4.89 -14.68 2.14
CA LEU A 105 -5.15 -14.50 3.57
C LEU A 105 -3.88 -14.13 4.35
N SER A 106 -2.77 -14.78 4.03
CA SER A 106 -1.46 -14.48 4.64
C SER A 106 -1.03 -13.04 4.33
N ASP A 107 -1.20 -12.61 3.09
CA ASP A 107 -0.89 -11.24 2.68
C ASP A 107 -1.83 -10.22 3.34
N ALA A 108 -3.11 -10.56 3.52
CA ALA A 108 -4.07 -9.70 4.21
C ALA A 108 -3.74 -9.50 5.69
N GLU A 109 -3.23 -10.54 6.37
CA GLU A 109 -2.78 -10.46 7.75
C GLU A 109 -1.41 -9.76 7.87
N LYS A 110 -0.52 -10.03 6.93
CA LYS A 110 0.85 -9.49 6.91
C LYS A 110 0.91 -8.01 6.57
N PHE A 111 0.06 -7.55 5.64
CA PHE A 111 0.01 -6.18 5.13
C PHE A 111 -1.30 -5.51 5.56
N PRO A 112 -1.34 -4.89 6.76
CA PRO A 112 -2.59 -4.39 7.34
C PRO A 112 -3.14 -3.13 6.68
N LEU A 113 -2.31 -2.37 5.95
CA LEU A 113 -2.71 -1.10 5.35
C LEU A 113 -3.25 -1.31 3.93
N LYS A 114 -4.57 -1.41 3.80
CA LYS A 114 -5.24 -1.67 2.51
C LYS A 114 -5.74 -0.38 1.87
N MET A 115 -5.60 -0.28 0.55
CA MET A 115 -6.19 0.84 -0.21
C MET A 115 -7.72 0.79 -0.20
N ALA A 116 -8.30 -0.41 -0.11
CA ALA A 116 -9.75 -0.61 0.00
C ALA A 116 -10.37 0.07 1.23
N ASP A 117 -9.59 0.29 2.28
CA ASP A 117 -10.09 0.92 3.51
C ASP A 117 -10.04 2.46 3.45
N LEU A 118 -9.46 3.02 2.39
CA LEU A 118 -9.45 4.46 2.13
C LEU A 118 -10.79 4.92 1.53
N ILE A 119 -11.17 6.14 1.88
CA ILE A 119 -12.26 6.85 1.19
C ILE A 119 -11.66 7.82 0.20
N VAL A 120 -11.92 7.65 -1.08
CA VAL A 120 -11.40 8.53 -2.13
C VAL A 120 -12.48 9.40 -2.71
N THR A 121 -12.30 10.72 -2.64
CA THR A 121 -13.26 11.69 -3.17
C THR A 121 -12.54 12.98 -3.58
N SER A 122 -13.26 13.95 -4.12
CA SER A 122 -12.76 15.33 -4.25
C SER A 122 -12.89 16.04 -2.90
N VAL A 123 -11.76 16.31 -2.25
CA VAL A 123 -11.72 16.97 -0.94
C VAL A 123 -11.79 18.49 -1.13
N ASN A 124 -12.83 19.11 -0.53
CA ASN A 124 -12.94 20.57 -0.54
C ASN A 124 -11.87 21.16 0.39
N PRO A 125 -11.15 22.24 -0.01
CA PRO A 125 -10.06 22.80 0.79
C PRO A 125 -10.49 23.48 2.09
N ASP A 126 -11.77 23.88 2.22
CA ASP A 126 -12.25 24.68 3.33
C ASP A 126 -13.25 23.97 4.24
N LYS A 127 -13.98 23.00 3.70
CA LYS A 127 -15.13 22.36 4.36
C LYS A 127 -15.19 20.86 4.08
N CYS A 128 -15.84 20.13 4.98
CA CYS A 128 -16.17 18.73 4.80
C CYS A 128 -17.63 18.46 5.15
N PRO A 129 -18.23 17.37 4.67
CA PRO A 129 -19.54 16.93 5.10
C PRO A 129 -19.53 16.57 6.59
N GLU A 130 -20.65 16.69 7.25
CA GLU A 130 -20.82 16.33 8.65
C GLU A 130 -20.44 14.87 8.91
N SER A 131 -20.81 13.97 7.98
CA SER A 131 -20.50 12.55 8.02
C SER A 131 -20.30 11.97 6.63
N ILE A 132 -19.56 10.85 6.55
CA ILE A 132 -19.33 10.06 5.34
C ILE A 132 -19.72 8.63 5.63
N ILE A 133 -20.52 8.05 4.74
CA ILE A 133 -20.90 6.63 4.78
C ILE A 133 -20.04 5.91 3.74
N TRP A 134 -19.29 4.90 4.18
CA TRP A 134 -18.50 4.01 3.37
C TRP A 134 -19.14 2.62 3.29
N CYS A 135 -19.00 1.94 2.18
CA CYS A 135 -19.28 0.51 2.04
C CYS A 135 -18.40 -0.11 0.96
N SER A 136 -18.16 -1.41 1.08
CA SER A 136 -17.37 -2.21 0.13
C SER A 136 -18.17 -2.68 -1.09
N ASP A 137 -19.21 -1.93 -1.49
CA ASP A 137 -20.00 -2.27 -2.67
C ASP A 137 -19.14 -2.13 -3.95
N PRO A 138 -19.13 -3.13 -4.84
CA PRO A 138 -18.46 -3.06 -6.14
C PRO A 138 -18.85 -1.85 -6.99
N ALA A 139 -20.04 -1.28 -6.79
CA ALA A 139 -20.49 -0.06 -7.48
C ALA A 139 -19.68 1.17 -7.10
N ASN A 140 -19.08 1.18 -5.90
CA ASN A 140 -18.26 2.28 -5.39
C ASN A 140 -16.77 2.14 -5.74
N VAL A 141 -16.36 1.07 -6.42
CA VAL A 141 -14.97 0.90 -6.88
C VAL A 141 -14.65 1.95 -7.94
N ILE A 142 -13.56 2.66 -7.75
CA ILE A 142 -13.05 3.66 -8.69
C ILE A 142 -12.24 2.94 -9.77
N LYS A 143 -12.91 2.54 -10.87
CA LYS A 143 -12.34 1.67 -11.92
C LYS A 143 -11.23 2.34 -12.73
N ASP A 144 -11.21 3.65 -12.81
CA ASP A 144 -10.22 4.45 -13.55
C ASP A 144 -9.05 4.92 -12.68
N ALA A 145 -9.02 4.55 -11.38
CA ALA A 145 -7.88 4.82 -10.53
C ALA A 145 -6.78 3.77 -10.77
N PRO A 146 -5.52 4.20 -10.98
CA PRO A 146 -4.42 3.25 -11.05
C PRO A 146 -4.19 2.61 -9.69
N THR A 147 -4.08 1.29 -9.65
CA THR A 147 -3.80 0.54 -8.44
C THR A 147 -2.40 -0.07 -8.50
N VAL A 148 -1.64 0.08 -7.43
CA VAL A 148 -0.30 -0.50 -7.24
C VAL A 148 -0.24 -1.39 -6.00
N GLY A 149 -1.40 -1.65 -5.41
CA GLY A 149 -1.56 -2.48 -4.23
C GLY A 149 -1.43 -3.98 -4.50
N LEU A 150 -1.89 -4.76 -3.55
CA LEU A 150 -2.05 -6.20 -3.69
C LEU A 150 -3.18 -6.51 -4.69
N PRO A 151 -3.17 -7.68 -5.35
CA PRO A 151 -4.25 -8.08 -6.23
C PRO A 151 -5.62 -8.01 -5.53
N GLY A 152 -6.58 -7.31 -6.16
CA GLY A 152 -7.92 -7.13 -5.60
C GLY A 152 -8.07 -5.98 -4.60
N ASP A 153 -7.01 -5.24 -4.30
CA ASP A 153 -7.05 -4.05 -3.45
C ASP A 153 -7.33 -2.80 -4.29
N TYR A 154 -8.58 -2.33 -4.29
CA TYR A 154 -9.06 -1.21 -5.09
C TYR A 154 -9.41 -0.01 -4.23
N PHE A 155 -9.40 1.19 -4.83
CA PHE A 155 -9.91 2.40 -4.19
C PHE A 155 -11.43 2.47 -4.29
N TYR A 156 -12.06 2.98 -3.22
CA TYR A 156 -13.51 3.15 -3.12
C TYR A 156 -13.88 4.62 -2.95
N SER A 157 -14.91 5.04 -3.68
CA SER A 157 -15.60 6.30 -3.39
C SER A 157 -16.53 6.13 -2.18
N PRO A 158 -16.89 7.22 -1.46
CA PRO A 158 -17.90 7.13 -0.42
C PRO A 158 -19.25 6.72 -1.03
N MET A 159 -20.01 5.91 -0.32
CA MET A 159 -21.40 5.60 -0.68
C MET A 159 -22.25 6.87 -0.64
N GLN A 160 -22.09 7.67 0.43
CA GLN A 160 -22.83 8.91 0.62
C GLN A 160 -22.05 9.89 1.49
N GLN A 161 -22.21 11.18 1.19
CA GLN A 161 -21.78 12.29 2.03
C GLN A 161 -23.05 12.93 2.62
N VAL A 162 -23.11 13.02 3.96
CA VAL A 162 -24.36 13.35 4.68
C VAL A 162 -24.18 14.60 5.52
N GLY A 163 -25.26 15.37 5.67
CA GLY A 163 -25.33 16.54 6.53
C GLY A 163 -24.81 17.82 5.88
N GLU A 164 -24.62 18.83 6.70
CA GLU A 164 -24.12 20.14 6.25
C GLU A 164 -22.61 20.12 6.02
N TRP A 165 -22.15 21.02 5.15
CA TRP A 165 -20.72 21.22 4.94
C TRP A 165 -20.15 22.16 5.99
N LEU A 166 -19.33 21.66 6.89
CA LEU A 166 -18.76 22.35 8.03
C LEU A 166 -17.27 22.67 7.80
N PRO A 167 -16.74 23.79 8.32
CA PRO A 167 -15.32 24.09 8.27
C PRO A 167 -14.53 23.03 9.04
N TYR A 168 -13.30 22.76 8.64
CA TYR A 168 -12.40 21.89 9.37
C TYR A 168 -12.14 22.40 10.79
N ALA A 169 -11.94 21.49 11.74
CA ALA A 169 -11.59 21.85 13.11
C ALA A 169 -10.12 22.30 13.20
N GLU A 170 -9.25 21.60 12.48
CA GLU A 170 -7.82 21.90 12.39
C GLU A 170 -7.28 21.45 11.04
N THR A 171 -6.26 22.17 10.55
CA THR A 171 -5.49 21.74 9.37
C THR A 171 -3.99 21.86 9.72
N ILE A 172 -3.28 20.76 9.50
CA ILE A 172 -1.84 20.65 9.75
C ILE A 172 -1.09 20.33 8.46
N CYS A 173 0.19 20.69 8.44
CA CYS A 173 1.13 20.18 7.44
C CYS A 173 2.20 19.36 8.17
N SER A 174 2.36 18.10 7.79
CA SER A 174 3.44 17.25 8.31
C SER A 174 4.57 17.19 7.29
N VAL A 175 5.80 17.40 7.75
CA VAL A 175 7.01 17.38 6.92
C VAL A 175 7.99 16.36 7.47
N ASP A 176 8.40 15.42 6.61
CA ASP A 176 9.52 14.50 6.86
C ASP A 176 10.70 15.00 6.00
N PRO A 177 11.68 15.72 6.59
CA PRO A 177 12.77 16.30 5.84
C PRO A 177 13.84 15.23 5.53
N SER A 178 14.28 15.17 4.28
CA SER A 178 15.45 14.40 3.89
C SER A 178 16.70 15.27 3.81
N GLY A 179 17.86 14.66 4.06
CA GLY A 179 19.14 15.31 3.89
C GLY A 179 19.64 15.29 2.45
N ARG A 180 20.97 15.18 2.31
CA ARG A 180 21.61 14.96 1.00
C ARG A 180 21.62 13.45 0.73
N GLY A 181 20.96 13.02 -0.33
CA GLY A 181 20.89 11.60 -0.70
C GLY A 181 19.81 11.32 -1.74
N ALA A 182 19.40 10.05 -1.84
CA ALA A 182 18.33 9.60 -2.73
C ALA A 182 16.94 9.80 -2.14
N ASP A 183 16.83 10.05 -0.82
CA ASP A 183 15.57 10.22 -0.14
C ASP A 183 14.93 11.58 -0.45
N GLU A 184 13.59 11.61 -0.46
CA GLU A 184 12.82 12.80 -0.76
C GLU A 184 12.33 13.48 0.55
N THR A 185 12.36 14.83 0.59
CA THR A 185 11.60 15.58 1.59
C THR A 185 10.14 15.49 1.23
N THR A 186 9.29 15.07 2.18
CA THR A 186 7.86 14.94 1.94
C THR A 186 7.04 15.92 2.77
N ALA A 187 5.90 16.34 2.23
CA ALA A 187 4.93 17.18 2.93
C ALA A 187 3.51 16.68 2.68
N ALA A 188 2.72 16.55 3.74
CA ALA A 188 1.32 16.14 3.70
C ALA A 188 0.43 17.20 4.36
N TYR A 189 -0.63 17.63 3.67
CA TYR A 189 -1.60 18.61 4.16
C TYR A 189 -2.88 17.88 4.56
N ILE A 190 -3.19 17.90 5.86
CA ILE A 190 -4.23 17.09 6.46
C ILE A 190 -5.14 17.95 7.32
N SER A 191 -6.45 17.86 7.07
CA SER A 191 -7.47 18.47 7.92
C SER A 191 -8.21 17.40 8.73
N GLN A 192 -8.77 17.80 9.86
CA GLN A 192 -9.60 16.92 10.67
C GLN A 192 -10.97 17.53 10.99
N ARG A 193 -11.98 16.66 11.01
CA ARG A 193 -13.31 16.98 11.53
C ARG A 193 -14.07 15.69 11.87
N ASN A 194 -14.79 15.68 12.99
CA ASN A 194 -15.69 14.58 13.41
C ASN A 194 -15.02 13.19 13.37
N GLY A 195 -13.73 13.11 13.69
CA GLY A 195 -12.94 11.87 13.66
C GLY A 195 -12.50 11.42 12.27
N PHE A 196 -12.85 12.14 11.21
CA PHE A 196 -12.28 11.93 9.87
C PHE A 196 -11.03 12.76 9.67
N LEU A 197 -10.06 12.18 8.95
CA LEU A 197 -8.85 12.83 8.48
C LEU A 197 -8.94 13.01 6.96
N TYR A 198 -8.74 14.22 6.50
CA TYR A 198 -8.86 14.59 5.08
C TYR A 198 -7.48 14.97 4.53
N VAL A 199 -6.92 14.14 3.67
CA VAL A 199 -5.64 14.41 2.99
C VAL A 199 -5.92 15.18 1.71
N HIS A 200 -5.57 16.46 1.71
CA HIS A 200 -5.78 17.37 0.58
C HIS A 200 -4.74 17.20 -0.51
N GLU A 201 -3.47 17.10 -0.10
CA GLU A 201 -2.34 17.05 -1.00
C GLU A 201 -1.15 16.41 -0.28
N MET A 202 -0.37 15.65 -1.02
CA MET A 202 0.94 15.17 -0.60
C MET A 202 1.96 15.53 -1.67
N ARG A 203 3.18 15.86 -1.27
CA ARG A 203 4.28 16.23 -2.16
C ARG A 203 5.58 15.58 -1.71
N ALA A 204 6.42 15.27 -2.67
CA ALA A 204 7.77 14.82 -2.46
C ALA A 204 8.75 15.71 -3.25
N TYR A 205 9.90 16.01 -2.66
CA TYR A 205 10.90 16.93 -3.18
C TYR A 205 12.28 16.28 -3.12
N ARG A 206 12.90 16.08 -4.28
CA ARG A 206 14.27 15.52 -4.38
C ARG A 206 15.36 16.53 -4.03
N SER A 207 15.04 17.81 -3.99
CA SER A 207 15.97 18.89 -3.62
C SER A 207 16.18 19.03 -2.10
N GLY A 208 15.78 18.05 -1.32
CA GLY A 208 15.88 18.07 0.14
C GLY A 208 15.12 19.25 0.73
N TYR A 209 15.74 19.97 1.66
CA TYR A 209 15.19 21.17 2.29
C TYR A 209 15.78 22.47 1.69
N SER A 210 15.92 22.54 0.36
CA SER A 210 16.31 23.79 -0.31
C SER A 210 15.30 24.91 -0.06
N ASP A 211 15.73 26.17 -0.18
CA ASP A 211 14.84 27.34 -0.02
C ASP A 211 13.59 27.24 -0.88
N GLN A 212 13.72 26.75 -2.12
CA GLN A 212 12.59 26.55 -3.02
C GLN A 212 11.61 25.50 -2.46
N THR A 213 12.10 24.38 -1.92
CA THR A 213 11.27 23.34 -1.29
C THR A 213 10.51 23.93 -0.11
N LEU A 214 11.18 24.66 0.78
CA LEU A 214 10.56 25.26 1.96
C LEU A 214 9.48 26.28 1.57
N LEU A 215 9.77 27.14 0.58
CA LEU A 215 8.80 28.10 0.05
C LEU A 215 7.58 27.43 -0.59
N ASP A 216 7.77 26.35 -1.34
CA ASP A 216 6.66 25.62 -1.94
C ASP A 216 5.78 24.90 -0.89
N ILE A 217 6.40 24.37 0.17
CA ILE A 217 5.65 23.84 1.33
C ILE A 217 4.85 24.94 2.00
N LEU A 218 5.43 26.13 2.24
CA LEU A 218 4.72 27.26 2.84
C LEU A 218 3.59 27.81 1.96
N LYS A 219 3.74 27.78 0.63
CA LYS A 219 2.63 28.10 -0.29
C LYS A 219 1.45 27.11 -0.11
N GLY A 220 1.74 25.82 0.05
CA GLY A 220 0.73 24.82 0.39
C GLY A 220 0.07 25.09 1.74
N CYS A 221 0.86 25.44 2.76
CA CYS A 221 0.32 25.85 4.06
C CYS A 221 -0.65 27.03 3.97
N LYS A 222 -0.32 28.02 3.16
CA LYS A 222 -1.22 29.16 2.90
C LYS A 222 -2.48 28.75 2.14
N LYS A 223 -2.33 27.92 1.10
CA LYS A 223 -3.44 27.39 0.30
C LYS A 223 -4.49 26.66 1.14
N PHE A 224 -4.06 25.81 2.05
CA PHE A 224 -4.92 24.98 2.89
C PHE A 224 -5.20 25.57 4.27
N LYS A 225 -4.79 26.81 4.53
CA LYS A 225 -4.98 27.51 5.82
C LYS A 225 -4.45 26.71 7.02
N VAL A 226 -3.25 26.13 6.84
CA VAL A 226 -2.58 25.34 7.85
C VAL A 226 -2.32 26.18 9.10
N SER A 227 -2.71 25.69 10.26
CA SER A 227 -2.48 26.32 11.57
C SER A 227 -1.14 25.90 12.19
N LYS A 228 -0.70 24.67 11.88
CA LYS A 228 0.49 24.07 12.50
C LYS A 228 1.31 23.28 11.49
N LEU A 229 2.62 23.50 11.50
CA LEU A 229 3.62 22.73 10.74
C LEU A 229 4.31 21.75 11.72
N LEU A 230 4.15 20.45 11.47
CA LEU A 230 4.83 19.38 12.19
C LEU A 230 6.07 18.97 11.42
N ILE A 231 7.24 18.99 12.06
CA ILE A 231 8.52 18.65 11.43
C ILE A 231 9.14 17.48 12.18
N GLU A 232 9.43 16.38 11.47
CA GLU A 232 10.18 15.27 12.05
C GLU A 232 11.65 15.70 12.21
N SER A 233 12.13 15.84 13.45
CA SER A 233 13.45 16.36 13.79
C SER A 233 14.51 15.28 14.01
N ASN A 234 14.28 14.05 13.54
CA ASN A 234 15.26 12.97 13.60
C ASN A 234 16.51 13.23 12.75
N PHE A 235 16.44 14.19 11.84
CA PHE A 235 17.54 14.64 10.98
C PHE A 235 17.84 16.13 11.21
N GLY A 236 19.12 16.46 11.45
CA GLY A 236 19.61 17.86 11.42
C GLY A 236 19.32 18.68 12.67
N ASP A 237 19.02 18.09 13.81
CA ASP A 237 18.93 18.74 15.15
C ASP A 237 18.21 20.11 15.14
N GLY A 238 17.04 20.19 14.48
CA GLY A 238 16.23 21.41 14.44
C GLY A 238 16.61 22.43 13.34
N ILE A 239 17.63 22.18 12.53
CA ILE A 239 18.06 23.11 11.45
C ILE A 239 16.90 23.40 10.50
N VAL A 240 16.13 22.38 10.10
CA VAL A 240 15.01 22.55 9.17
C VAL A 240 13.91 23.43 9.76
N ALA A 241 13.61 23.26 11.05
CA ALA A 241 12.65 24.12 11.74
C ALA A 241 13.11 25.59 11.77
N GLU A 242 14.39 25.84 12.02
CA GLU A 242 14.96 27.20 11.99
C GLU A 242 14.89 27.83 10.60
N LEU A 243 15.13 27.06 9.54
CA LEU A 243 14.97 27.56 8.17
C LEU A 243 13.51 27.93 7.88
N PHE A 244 12.56 27.10 8.29
CA PHE A 244 11.13 27.43 8.18
C PHE A 244 10.76 28.68 8.96
N ARG A 245 11.27 28.86 10.22
CA ARG A 245 11.02 30.07 11.04
C ARG A 245 11.45 31.34 10.32
N LYS A 246 12.63 31.33 9.68
CA LYS A 246 13.12 32.48 8.89
C LYS A 246 12.17 32.84 7.74
N HIS A 247 11.72 31.84 6.96
CA HIS A 247 10.80 32.09 5.86
C HIS A 247 9.41 32.53 6.34
N ILE A 248 8.88 31.92 7.42
CA ILE A 248 7.60 32.29 8.02
C ILE A 248 7.62 33.76 8.47
N GLN A 249 8.70 34.19 9.15
CA GLN A 249 8.87 35.59 9.56
C GLN A 249 8.95 36.53 8.36
N SER A 250 9.75 36.20 7.32
CA SER A 250 9.90 37.04 6.14
C SER A 250 8.60 37.18 5.33
N LEU A 251 7.77 36.14 5.32
CA LEU A 251 6.50 36.11 4.60
C LEU A 251 5.30 36.55 5.47
N GLN A 252 5.53 36.88 6.74
CA GLN A 252 4.51 37.27 7.71
C GLN A 252 3.33 36.26 7.80
N ILE A 253 3.63 34.96 7.75
CA ILE A 253 2.64 33.89 7.84
C ILE A 253 2.37 33.58 9.32
N ASN A 254 1.10 33.52 9.73
CA ASN A 254 0.70 33.05 11.05
C ASN A 254 0.64 31.53 11.06
N LEU A 255 1.76 30.85 11.37
CA LEU A 255 1.92 29.40 11.32
C LEU A 255 2.77 28.93 12.51
N GLY A 256 2.22 28.07 13.35
CA GLY A 256 2.94 27.43 14.43
C GLY A 256 3.88 26.33 13.92
N ILE A 257 5.04 26.16 14.54
CA ILE A 257 5.94 25.02 14.28
C ILE A 257 6.02 24.15 15.52
N GLU A 258 5.86 22.84 15.32
CA GLU A 258 6.06 21.82 16.32
C GLU A 258 7.04 20.77 15.78
N GLU A 259 8.07 20.46 16.55
CA GLU A 259 9.05 19.43 16.20
C GLU A 259 8.67 18.11 16.87
N THR A 260 8.66 17.04 16.11
CA THR A 260 8.36 15.70 16.59
C THR A 260 9.60 14.81 16.49
N ARG A 261 9.81 13.95 17.48
CA ARG A 261 10.89 12.94 17.49
C ARG A 261 10.29 11.56 17.63
N ALA A 262 10.79 10.62 16.82
CA ALA A 262 10.37 9.24 16.86
C ALA A 262 11.51 8.35 17.35
N ASN A 263 11.22 7.55 18.39
CA ASN A 263 12.17 6.59 18.97
C ASN A 263 11.77 5.12 18.70
N VAL A 264 10.68 4.91 17.97
CA VAL A 264 10.16 3.58 17.61
C VAL A 264 10.43 3.32 16.13
N ARG A 265 10.55 2.06 15.75
CA ARG A 265 10.73 1.65 14.34
C ARG A 265 9.66 2.30 13.45
N LYS A 266 10.09 2.85 12.30
CA LYS A 266 9.23 3.68 11.43
C LYS A 266 7.99 2.91 10.95
N GLU A 267 8.17 1.65 10.53
CA GLU A 267 7.09 0.82 10.02
C GLU A 267 6.03 0.52 11.11
N ASP A 268 6.46 0.14 12.30
CA ASP A 268 5.54 -0.17 13.41
C ASP A 268 4.73 1.07 13.79
N ARG A 269 5.38 2.24 13.88
CA ARG A 269 4.72 3.51 14.18
C ARG A 269 3.68 3.90 13.13
N ILE A 270 4.01 3.72 11.85
CA ILE A 270 3.09 4.03 10.75
C ILE A 270 1.89 3.09 10.78
N ILE A 271 2.12 1.79 10.98
CA ILE A 271 1.04 0.80 11.07
C ILE A 271 0.15 1.11 12.28
N ASP A 272 0.73 1.34 13.46
CA ASP A 272 -0.01 1.64 14.68
C ASP A 272 -0.88 2.90 14.56
N ALA A 273 -0.42 3.89 13.79
CA ALA A 273 -1.17 5.12 13.55
C ALA A 273 -2.26 4.96 12.48
N LEU A 274 -1.98 4.28 11.37
CA LEU A 274 -2.87 4.23 10.21
C LEU A 274 -3.88 3.08 10.25
N GLU A 275 -3.48 1.90 10.75
CA GLU A 275 -4.34 0.72 10.75
C GLU A 275 -5.69 0.95 11.46
N PRO A 276 -5.76 1.56 12.67
CA PRO A 276 -7.04 1.84 13.31
C PRO A 276 -7.92 2.82 12.53
N VAL A 277 -7.31 3.82 11.89
CA VAL A 277 -8.03 4.85 11.11
C VAL A 277 -8.57 4.25 9.82
N LEU A 278 -7.79 3.39 9.16
CA LEU A 278 -8.20 2.66 7.96
C LEU A 278 -9.32 1.66 8.26
N ASN A 279 -9.16 0.83 9.29
CA ASN A 279 -10.18 -0.16 9.70
C ASN A 279 -11.52 0.49 10.08
N GLN A 280 -11.51 1.76 10.50
CA GLN A 280 -12.72 2.53 10.76
C GLN A 280 -13.21 3.32 9.54
N HIS A 281 -12.54 3.23 8.40
CA HIS A 281 -12.82 3.99 7.19
C HIS A 281 -12.92 5.50 7.45
N ARG A 282 -11.92 6.06 8.16
CA ARG A 282 -11.87 7.48 8.55
C ARG A 282 -10.77 8.29 7.87
N LEU A 283 -10.01 7.68 6.96
CA LEU A 283 -9.00 8.37 6.16
C LEU A 283 -9.57 8.67 4.77
N VAL A 284 -9.83 9.94 4.55
CA VAL A 284 -10.36 10.48 3.28
C VAL A 284 -9.21 11.06 2.48
N ILE A 285 -9.05 10.64 1.23
CA ILE A 285 -7.97 11.09 0.37
C ILE A 285 -8.54 11.78 -0.86
N ASP A 286 -7.98 12.94 -1.20
CA ASP A 286 -8.30 13.60 -2.46
C ASP A 286 -7.81 12.77 -3.65
N ARG A 287 -8.66 12.59 -4.67
CA ARG A 287 -8.32 11.83 -5.87
C ARG A 287 -7.01 12.30 -6.52
N ARG A 288 -6.71 13.59 -6.46
CA ARG A 288 -5.47 14.16 -7.02
C ARG A 288 -4.21 13.61 -6.38
N VAL A 289 -4.28 13.13 -5.11
CA VAL A 289 -3.13 12.50 -4.44
C VAL A 289 -2.77 11.19 -5.15
N ILE A 290 -3.78 10.39 -5.52
CA ILE A 290 -3.58 9.13 -6.26
C ILE A 290 -2.98 9.41 -7.65
N ASP A 291 -3.57 10.35 -8.37
CA ASP A 291 -3.11 10.70 -9.71
C ASP A 291 -1.69 11.27 -9.70
N TRP A 292 -1.35 12.05 -8.68
CA TRP A 292 -0.01 12.58 -8.50
C TRP A 292 0.99 11.49 -8.15
N ASP A 293 0.68 10.62 -7.18
CA ASP A 293 1.53 9.51 -6.76
C ASP A 293 1.86 8.59 -7.95
N TYR A 294 0.85 8.22 -8.73
CA TYR A 294 1.03 7.37 -9.90
C TYR A 294 1.87 8.02 -11.00
N LYS A 295 1.79 9.35 -11.15
CA LYS A 295 2.58 10.12 -12.15
C LYS A 295 3.94 10.59 -11.62
N SER A 296 4.24 10.35 -10.35
CA SER A 296 5.50 10.78 -9.74
C SER A 296 6.69 10.05 -10.39
N ASN A 297 7.84 10.72 -10.41
CA ASN A 297 9.11 10.15 -10.87
C ASN A 297 9.05 9.47 -12.27
N PRO A 298 8.55 10.13 -13.34
CA PRO A 298 8.33 9.52 -14.64
C PRO A 298 9.64 9.08 -15.32
N ASP A 299 10.76 9.70 -14.99
CA ASP A 299 12.07 9.44 -15.59
C ASP A 299 12.81 8.25 -14.97
N GLU A 300 12.27 7.68 -13.88
CA GLU A 300 12.85 6.50 -13.25
C GLU A 300 12.42 5.21 -13.94
N ALA A 301 13.30 4.21 -13.89
CA ALA A 301 12.94 2.86 -14.33
C ALA A 301 11.71 2.34 -13.56
N PRO A 302 10.79 1.59 -14.22
CA PRO A 302 9.51 1.20 -13.61
C PRO A 302 9.63 0.58 -12.21
N GLU A 303 10.58 -0.32 -12.02
CA GLU A 303 10.80 -0.98 -10.72
C GLU A 303 11.23 0.00 -9.63
N LYS A 304 12.14 0.92 -9.98
CA LYS A 304 12.65 1.93 -9.06
C LYS A 304 11.59 2.98 -8.77
N ARG A 305 10.77 3.33 -9.76
CA ARG A 305 9.65 4.25 -9.60
C ARG A 305 8.63 3.77 -8.56
N LEU A 306 8.29 2.48 -8.57
CA LEU A 306 7.38 1.89 -7.59
C LEU A 306 7.85 2.12 -6.14
N MET A 307 9.16 2.09 -5.89
CA MET A 307 9.72 2.30 -4.55
C MET A 307 9.48 3.71 -3.99
N TYR A 308 9.20 4.70 -4.84
CA TYR A 308 8.87 6.07 -4.44
C TYR A 308 7.37 6.34 -4.36
N MET A 309 6.51 5.39 -4.77
CA MET A 309 5.07 5.57 -4.75
C MET A 309 4.51 5.28 -3.36
N LEU A 310 3.74 6.25 -2.83
CA LEU A 310 3.09 6.18 -1.52
C LEU A 310 2.24 4.92 -1.35
N PHE A 311 1.32 4.67 -2.30
CA PHE A 311 0.38 3.55 -2.21
C PHE A 311 1.06 2.20 -2.41
N TYR A 312 2.16 2.15 -3.17
CA TYR A 312 3.00 0.96 -3.27
C TYR A 312 3.68 0.64 -1.93
N GLN A 313 4.29 1.64 -1.28
CA GLN A 313 4.93 1.48 0.03
C GLN A 313 3.89 1.12 1.10
N MET A 314 2.75 1.83 1.13
CA MET A 314 1.69 1.61 2.10
C MET A 314 1.17 0.17 2.06
N SER A 315 0.82 -0.34 0.88
CA SER A 315 0.26 -1.69 0.71
C SER A 315 1.24 -2.83 1.00
N ARG A 316 2.52 -2.53 1.19
CA ARG A 316 3.59 -3.51 1.49
C ARG A 316 4.23 -3.32 2.85
N MET A 317 3.70 -2.39 3.63
CA MET A 317 4.20 -2.14 4.97
C MET A 317 3.77 -3.27 5.91
N CYS A 318 4.73 -3.85 6.64
CA CYS A 318 4.47 -4.93 7.57
C CYS A 318 5.36 -4.82 8.82
N ARG A 319 4.95 -5.51 9.89
CA ARG A 319 5.67 -5.53 11.17
C ARG A 319 6.91 -6.42 11.17
N GLU A 320 7.07 -7.28 10.17
CA GLU A 320 8.23 -8.18 10.07
C GLU A 320 9.50 -7.42 9.64
N LYS A 321 10.61 -7.71 10.30
CA LYS A 321 11.91 -7.12 9.95
C LYS A 321 12.41 -7.63 8.59
N GLY A 322 12.69 -6.71 7.65
CA GLY A 322 13.33 -7.02 6.37
C GLY A 322 12.39 -7.46 5.25
N ALA A 323 11.08 -7.37 5.42
CA ALA A 323 10.11 -7.75 4.40
C ALA A 323 9.97 -6.70 3.26
N VAL A 324 10.42 -5.47 3.49
CA VAL A 324 10.48 -4.41 2.47
C VAL A 324 11.93 -4.03 2.26
N ARG A 325 12.55 -4.51 1.19
CA ARG A 325 13.80 -4.01 0.61
C ARG A 325 13.65 -3.94 -0.89
#